data_922a045285f13c8b92f3abe6e89f9904
#
_entry.id   922a045285f13c8b92f3abe6e89f9904
#
_cell.length_a   1.000
_cell.length_b   1.000
_cell.length_c   1.000
_cell.angle_alpha   90.00
_cell.angle_beta   90.00
_cell.angle_gamma   90.00
#
_symmetry.space_group_name_H-M   'P 1'
#
loop_
_entity.id
_entity.type
_entity.pdbx_description
1 polymer ?
#
loop_
_entity_poly.entity_id
_entity_poly.type
_entity_poly.pdbx_seq_one_letter_code
_entity_poly.pdbx_strand_id
1 'polypeptide(L)'
;VRARVDGNLYELDEEIKLEKNKKHSIEIIVDRLIIRPDIRQRLTDSVETAAKLSGGLVIVNLLREEKDLSFSQNYACEDCGISMEELTPRMFSFNNPFGACPTCTGLGNQLKADPALIVQDGEKSILDGAIQASGWNNIRGDGISRMYFDALSKKYKFSLTEPWNSLSDEAKNIILYGTKGETLELHYDQPRGKGVLKQAFEGICNNIERRYKETQSDASRKELEELMSECPCPDCQGRRLRKESLAVTVGEKNIYKFTTLSVEDALIWMDGLTLTEQQMLIADRILKEIRSRLGFLKSVGCLLYTSPSPRD
;
A
#
# COMPACT_ATOMS: atom_id res chain seq x y z
N VAL A 1 -2.34 37.05 1.44
CA VAL A 1 -2.88 35.68 1.47
C VAL A 1 -1.75 34.73 1.05
N ARG A 2 -1.57 33.65 1.75
CA ARG A 2 -0.52 32.67 1.49
C ARG A 2 -1.13 31.31 1.19
N ALA A 3 -0.47 30.56 0.37
CA ALA A 3 -0.83 29.18 0.07
C ALA A 3 0.27 28.21 0.53
N ARG A 4 -0.10 27.00 0.88
CA ARG A 4 0.82 25.88 1.05
C ARG A 4 0.58 24.90 -0.12
N VAL A 5 1.62 24.67 -0.91
CA VAL A 5 1.57 23.75 -2.04
C VAL A 5 2.60 22.65 -1.82
N ASP A 6 2.14 21.41 -1.76
CA ASP A 6 2.97 20.23 -1.49
C ASP A 6 3.87 20.39 -0.24
N GLY A 7 3.33 21.02 0.80
CA GLY A 7 4.03 21.29 2.05
C GLY A 7 4.87 22.56 2.07
N ASN A 8 5.13 23.20 0.92
CA ASN A 8 5.90 24.44 0.83
C ASN A 8 5.02 25.68 0.87
N LEU A 9 5.49 26.75 1.53
CA LEU A 9 4.77 28.00 1.67
C LEU A 9 5.09 28.94 0.51
N TYR A 10 4.06 29.50 -0.12
CA TYR A 10 4.15 30.48 -1.21
C TYR A 10 3.34 31.72 -0.89
N GLU A 11 3.77 32.84 -1.37
CA GLU A 11 2.94 34.04 -1.46
C GLU A 11 2.14 34.00 -2.77
N LEU A 12 0.89 34.51 -2.78
CA LEU A 12 0.04 34.42 -3.97
C LEU A 12 0.56 35.26 -5.15
N ASP A 13 1.50 36.15 -4.90
CA ASP A 13 2.16 36.96 -5.92
C ASP A 13 3.30 36.22 -6.64
N GLU A 14 3.68 35.02 -6.14
CA GLU A 14 4.73 34.20 -6.72
C GLU A 14 4.16 33.24 -7.81
N GLU A 15 4.91 33.11 -8.90
CA GLU A 15 4.55 32.13 -9.95
C GLU A 15 4.82 30.69 -9.49
N ILE A 16 3.76 29.97 -9.14
CA ILE A 16 3.86 28.58 -8.68
C ILE A 16 3.82 27.64 -9.89
N LYS A 17 4.93 26.98 -10.19
CA LYS A 17 5.01 26.00 -11.28
C LYS A 17 4.60 24.63 -10.78
N LEU A 18 3.45 24.13 -11.24
CA LEU A 18 2.92 22.81 -10.93
C LEU A 18 3.23 21.83 -12.06
N GLU A 19 3.62 20.60 -11.72
CA GLU A 19 3.84 19.55 -12.71
C GLU A 19 2.50 18.96 -13.18
N LYS A 20 2.19 19.11 -14.46
CA LYS A 20 0.88 18.78 -15.07
C LYS A 20 0.39 17.33 -14.80
N ASN A 21 1.30 16.39 -14.56
CA ASN A 21 0.98 14.96 -14.40
C ASN A 21 1.11 14.47 -12.95
N LYS A 22 1.36 15.34 -11.98
CA LYS A 22 1.41 15.02 -10.56
C LYS A 22 0.18 15.55 -9.83
N LYS A 23 -0.21 14.86 -8.77
CA LYS A 23 -1.18 15.38 -7.81
C LYS A 23 -0.49 16.38 -6.93
N HIS A 24 -1.09 17.54 -6.77
CA HIS A 24 -0.63 18.60 -5.89
C HIS A 24 -1.64 18.83 -4.77
N SER A 25 -1.15 19.01 -3.55
CA SER A 25 -1.95 19.48 -2.42
C SER A 25 -1.85 20.99 -2.38
N ILE A 26 -2.97 21.68 -2.51
CA ILE A 26 -3.03 23.15 -2.49
C ILE A 26 -3.93 23.55 -1.33
N GLU A 27 -3.38 24.29 -0.39
CA GLU A 27 -4.07 24.73 0.83
C GLU A 27 -3.96 26.25 0.98
N ILE A 28 -5.05 26.85 1.44
CA ILE A 28 -5.10 28.29 1.72
C ILE A 28 -4.81 28.52 3.20
N ILE A 29 -3.85 29.37 3.52
CA ILE A 29 -3.56 29.74 4.89
C ILE A 29 -4.44 30.94 5.26
N VAL A 30 -5.42 30.66 6.13
CA VAL A 30 -6.37 31.67 6.59
C VAL A 30 -5.77 32.55 7.66
N ASP A 31 -5.09 31.97 8.66
CA ASP A 31 -4.48 32.73 9.76
C ASP A 31 -3.24 32.01 10.33
N ARG A 32 -2.40 32.76 11.05
CA ARG A 32 -1.30 32.26 11.87
C ARG A 32 -1.46 32.77 13.28
N LEU A 33 -1.58 31.82 14.19
CA LEU A 33 -1.94 32.09 15.58
C LEU A 33 -0.83 31.62 16.54
N ILE A 34 -0.61 32.40 17.58
CA ILE A 34 0.19 32.01 18.73
C ILE A 34 -0.77 31.66 19.86
N ILE A 35 -0.70 30.44 20.38
CA ILE A 35 -1.58 29.97 21.45
C ILE A 35 -1.35 30.81 22.71
N ARG A 36 -2.40 31.55 23.11
CA ARG A 36 -2.48 32.36 24.34
C ARG A 36 -3.87 32.21 24.94
N PRO A 37 -4.07 32.52 26.25
CA PRO A 37 -5.39 32.39 26.88
C PRO A 37 -6.50 33.22 26.25
N ASP A 38 -6.17 34.32 25.61
CA ASP A 38 -7.10 35.31 25.02
C ASP A 38 -7.42 35.07 23.55
N ILE A 39 -6.85 34.02 22.94
CA ILE A 39 -6.95 33.79 21.50
C ILE A 39 -8.30 33.20 21.05
N ARG A 40 -9.14 32.73 21.96
CA ARG A 40 -10.33 31.93 21.66
C ARG A 40 -11.23 32.53 20.58
N GLN A 41 -11.55 33.81 20.69
CA GLN A 41 -12.43 34.48 19.73
C GLN A 41 -11.78 34.50 18.32
N ARG A 42 -10.53 34.93 18.23
CA ARG A 42 -9.81 35.01 16.96
C ARG A 42 -9.66 33.61 16.32
N LEU A 43 -9.41 32.58 17.15
CA LEU A 43 -9.33 31.19 16.65
C LEU A 43 -10.68 30.76 16.08
N THR A 44 -11.80 31.06 16.77
CA THR A 44 -13.13 30.75 16.29
C THR A 44 -13.41 31.40 14.94
N ASP A 45 -13.16 32.71 14.82
CA ASP A 45 -13.37 33.46 13.57
C ASP A 45 -12.53 32.89 12.41
N SER A 46 -11.28 32.52 12.69
CA SER A 46 -10.39 31.93 11.70
C SER A 46 -10.83 30.54 11.26
N VAL A 47 -11.29 29.69 12.19
CA VAL A 47 -11.82 28.34 11.91
C VAL A 47 -13.13 28.43 11.11
N GLU A 48 -14.04 29.34 11.47
CA GLU A 48 -15.28 29.54 10.72
C GLU A 48 -15.01 30.04 9.30
N THR A 49 -14.04 30.95 9.14
CA THR A 49 -13.61 31.42 7.81
C THR A 49 -13.03 30.29 6.98
N ALA A 50 -12.14 29.49 7.57
CA ALA A 50 -11.53 28.34 6.90
C ALA A 50 -12.59 27.29 6.50
N ALA A 51 -13.52 26.98 7.40
CA ALA A 51 -14.62 26.04 7.14
C ALA A 51 -15.55 26.53 6.01
N LYS A 52 -15.90 27.80 5.98
CA LYS A 52 -16.70 28.38 4.88
C LYS A 52 -15.99 28.32 3.52
N LEU A 53 -14.69 28.59 3.47
CA LEU A 53 -13.91 28.55 2.23
C LEU A 53 -13.72 27.15 1.68
N SER A 54 -13.62 26.15 2.56
CA SER A 54 -13.28 24.77 2.21
C SER A 54 -14.48 23.81 2.13
N GLY A 55 -15.70 24.30 2.44
CA GLY A 55 -16.87 23.42 2.55
C GLY A 55 -16.86 22.52 3.79
N GLY A 56 -16.21 22.98 4.88
CA GLY A 56 -16.19 22.30 6.17
C GLY A 56 -14.91 21.56 6.54
N LEU A 57 -13.91 21.53 5.67
CA LEU A 57 -12.61 20.92 5.95
C LEU A 57 -11.62 21.97 6.47
N VAL A 58 -11.05 21.76 7.65
CA VAL A 58 -10.06 22.65 8.26
C VAL A 58 -8.82 21.87 8.66
N ILE A 59 -7.65 22.38 8.29
CA ILE A 59 -6.36 21.83 8.67
C ILE A 59 -5.68 22.77 9.66
N VAL A 60 -5.28 22.26 10.81
CA VAL A 60 -4.48 22.96 11.81
C VAL A 60 -3.06 22.42 11.76
N ASN A 61 -2.14 23.22 11.29
CA ASN A 61 -0.72 22.87 11.23
C ASN A 61 -0.01 23.25 12.54
N LEU A 62 0.53 22.30 13.26
CA LEU A 62 1.31 22.47 14.47
C LEU A 62 2.78 22.64 14.10
N LEU A 63 3.22 23.88 13.95
CA LEU A 63 4.58 24.21 13.46
C LEU A 63 5.71 23.62 14.29
N ARG A 64 5.54 23.42 15.61
CA ARG A 64 6.57 22.85 16.50
C ARG A 64 6.69 21.34 16.38
N GLU A 65 5.58 20.66 16.04
CA GLU A 65 5.49 19.21 15.96
C GLU A 65 5.57 18.71 14.52
N GLU A 66 5.61 19.62 13.54
CA GLU A 66 5.53 19.34 12.11
C GLU A 66 4.33 18.43 11.75
N LYS A 67 3.21 18.64 12.46
CA LYS A 67 2.03 17.79 12.37
C LYS A 67 0.82 18.58 11.89
N ASP A 68 0.08 17.97 10.97
CA ASP A 68 -1.22 18.46 10.52
C ASP A 68 -2.35 17.72 11.23
N LEU A 69 -3.30 18.48 11.77
CA LEU A 69 -4.56 17.98 12.33
C LEU A 69 -5.68 18.38 11.37
N SER A 70 -6.38 17.39 10.82
CA SER A 70 -7.49 17.62 9.89
C SER A 70 -8.83 17.47 10.63
N PHE A 71 -9.70 18.44 10.44
CA PHE A 71 -11.05 18.48 11.00
C PHE A 71 -12.07 18.65 9.87
N SER A 72 -13.19 17.92 9.95
CA SER A 72 -14.29 18.04 9.01
C SER A 72 -15.60 18.21 9.79
N GLN A 73 -16.41 19.17 9.42
CA GLN A 73 -17.72 19.37 10.02
C GLN A 73 -18.71 18.25 9.72
N ASN A 74 -18.52 17.55 8.58
CA ASN A 74 -19.49 16.59 8.08
C ASN A 74 -19.19 15.14 8.49
N TYR A 75 -17.91 14.80 8.67
CA TYR A 75 -17.46 13.40 8.89
C TYR A 75 -16.30 13.33 9.89
N ALA A 76 -16.46 13.99 11.03
CA ALA A 76 -15.51 13.92 12.15
C ALA A 76 -16.05 13.03 13.27
N CYS A 77 -15.19 12.21 13.84
CA CYS A 77 -15.49 11.45 15.05
C CYS A 77 -15.03 12.25 16.28
N GLU A 78 -15.93 12.55 17.20
CA GLU A 78 -15.61 13.29 18.43
C GLU A 78 -14.71 12.48 19.38
N ASP A 79 -14.86 11.14 19.39
CA ASP A 79 -14.13 10.26 20.32
C ASP A 79 -12.68 9.99 19.89
N CYS A 80 -12.44 9.73 18.59
CA CYS A 80 -11.13 9.32 18.10
C CYS A 80 -10.40 10.40 17.27
N GLY A 81 -11.05 11.55 17.01
CA GLY A 81 -10.48 12.67 16.26
C GLY A 81 -10.25 12.39 14.76
N ILE A 82 -10.75 11.26 14.24
CA ILE A 82 -10.66 10.95 12.81
C ILE A 82 -11.62 11.86 12.06
N SER A 83 -11.08 12.53 11.04
CA SER A 83 -11.86 13.34 10.11
C SER A 83 -11.76 12.76 8.72
N MET A 84 -12.87 12.63 8.02
CA MET A 84 -12.96 12.10 6.66
C MET A 84 -13.38 13.20 5.68
N GLU A 85 -12.90 13.10 4.45
CA GLU A 85 -13.38 13.95 3.35
C GLU A 85 -14.82 13.58 2.99
N GLU A 86 -15.53 14.52 2.34
CA GLU A 86 -16.87 14.28 1.83
C GLU A 86 -16.91 13.07 0.90
N LEU A 87 -17.88 12.18 1.13
CA LEU A 87 -18.05 10.96 0.35
C LEU A 87 -18.48 11.28 -1.09
N THR A 88 -17.65 10.91 -2.04
CA THR A 88 -17.94 11.06 -3.46
C THR A 88 -17.97 9.69 -4.14
N PRO A 89 -18.73 9.49 -5.25
CA PRO A 89 -18.81 8.21 -5.94
C PRO A 89 -17.45 7.64 -6.37
N ARG A 90 -16.49 8.50 -6.70
CA ARG A 90 -15.12 8.08 -7.10
C ARG A 90 -14.34 7.40 -5.98
N MET A 91 -14.71 7.61 -4.71
CA MET A 91 -14.08 6.92 -3.57
C MET A 91 -14.44 5.43 -3.51
N PHE A 92 -15.47 5.01 -4.21
CA PHE A 92 -15.89 3.61 -4.28
C PHE A 92 -15.36 2.88 -5.53
N SER A 93 -14.46 3.51 -6.28
CA SER A 93 -13.81 2.91 -7.44
C SER A 93 -12.35 2.58 -7.14
N PHE A 94 -11.97 1.31 -7.26
CA PHE A 94 -10.59 0.88 -7.11
C PHE A 94 -9.69 1.31 -8.30
N ASN A 95 -10.27 1.73 -9.41
CA ASN A 95 -9.56 2.31 -10.57
C ASN A 95 -9.28 3.81 -10.40
N ASN A 96 -9.83 4.43 -9.35
CA ASN A 96 -9.65 5.84 -9.08
C ASN A 96 -8.71 6.02 -7.87
N PRO A 97 -7.68 6.86 -7.95
CA PRO A 97 -6.75 7.10 -6.85
C PRO A 97 -7.41 7.56 -5.54
N PHE A 98 -8.61 8.15 -5.59
CA PHE A 98 -9.38 8.55 -4.40
C PHE A 98 -9.97 7.35 -3.66
N GLY A 99 -10.30 6.26 -4.36
CA GLY A 99 -10.88 5.06 -3.76
C GLY A 99 -9.91 3.89 -3.66
N ALA A 100 -8.92 3.82 -4.52
CA ALA A 100 -7.94 2.74 -4.56
C ALA A 100 -7.14 2.63 -3.26
N CYS A 101 -6.89 1.42 -2.80
CA CYS A 101 -5.93 1.18 -1.74
C CYS A 101 -4.56 1.76 -2.11
N PRO A 102 -3.95 2.62 -1.28
CA PRO A 102 -2.70 3.29 -1.62
C PRO A 102 -1.53 2.31 -1.79
N THR A 103 -1.54 1.19 -1.07
CA THR A 103 -0.46 0.20 -1.05
C THR A 103 -0.41 -0.65 -2.31
N CYS A 104 -1.56 -1.09 -2.84
CA CYS A 104 -1.63 -1.90 -4.05
C CYS A 104 -2.20 -1.13 -5.26
N THR A 105 -2.47 0.16 -5.12
CA THR A 105 -3.05 1.01 -6.18
C THR A 105 -4.33 0.45 -6.82
N GLY A 106 -5.11 -0.29 -5.99
CA GLY A 106 -6.38 -0.90 -6.41
C GLY A 106 -6.25 -2.29 -7.03
N LEU A 107 -5.06 -2.89 -7.08
CA LEU A 107 -4.86 -4.24 -7.60
C LEU A 107 -5.40 -5.33 -6.68
N GLY A 108 -5.33 -5.12 -5.37
CA GLY A 108 -5.78 -6.09 -4.36
C GLY A 108 -4.69 -7.09 -3.97
N ASN A 109 -3.72 -7.32 -4.83
CA ASN A 109 -2.58 -8.20 -4.64
C ASN A 109 -1.25 -7.45 -4.84
N GLN A 110 -0.17 -8.08 -4.50
CA GLN A 110 1.20 -7.64 -4.74
C GLN A 110 2.04 -8.85 -5.11
N LEU A 111 2.95 -8.67 -6.06
CA LEU A 111 4.00 -9.64 -6.31
C LEU A 111 5.04 -9.51 -5.21
N LYS A 112 5.33 -10.62 -4.53
CA LYS A 112 6.36 -10.73 -3.50
C LYS A 112 7.27 -11.90 -3.77
N ALA A 113 8.54 -11.74 -3.40
CA ALA A 113 9.49 -12.83 -3.51
C ALA A 113 9.03 -14.04 -2.68
N ASP A 114 8.98 -15.21 -3.31
CA ASP A 114 8.49 -16.44 -2.70
C ASP A 114 9.66 -17.34 -2.31
N PRO A 115 9.87 -17.60 -1.01
CA PRO A 115 10.91 -18.50 -0.55
C PRO A 115 10.87 -19.88 -1.19
N ALA A 116 9.69 -20.39 -1.51
CA ALA A 116 9.55 -21.72 -2.14
C ALA A 116 10.02 -21.72 -3.60
N LEU A 117 9.90 -20.61 -4.31
CA LEU A 117 10.43 -20.45 -5.66
C LEU A 117 11.94 -20.15 -5.66
N ILE A 118 12.43 -19.48 -4.61
CA ILE A 118 13.86 -19.18 -4.44
C ILE A 118 14.65 -20.44 -4.06
N VAL A 119 14.08 -21.30 -3.19
CA VAL A 119 14.70 -22.56 -2.76
C VAL A 119 13.78 -23.71 -3.13
N GLN A 120 13.96 -24.24 -4.33
CA GLN A 120 13.11 -25.32 -4.87
C GLN A 120 13.52 -26.71 -4.36
N ASP A 121 14.80 -26.89 -4.05
CA ASP A 121 15.36 -28.15 -3.57
C ASP A 121 16.07 -27.92 -2.22
N GLY A 122 15.37 -28.24 -1.16
CA GLY A 122 15.87 -28.09 0.21
C GLY A 122 16.89 -29.14 0.64
N GLU A 123 17.10 -30.22 -0.15
CA GLU A 123 18.12 -31.21 0.10
C GLU A 123 19.52 -30.74 -0.36
N LYS A 124 19.57 -29.72 -1.20
CA LYS A 124 20.83 -29.08 -1.59
C LYS A 124 21.32 -28.13 -0.50
N SER A 125 22.64 -28.02 -0.41
CA SER A 125 23.28 -27.00 0.40
C SER A 125 23.32 -25.64 -0.35
N ILE A 126 23.61 -24.57 0.39
CA ILE A 126 23.80 -23.26 -0.21
C ILE A 126 24.92 -23.30 -1.26
N LEU A 127 26.02 -24.01 -0.97
CA LEU A 127 27.13 -24.18 -1.92
C LEU A 127 26.77 -25.05 -3.13
N ASP A 128 25.83 -25.96 -3.00
CA ASP A 128 25.38 -26.83 -4.10
C ASP A 128 24.24 -26.21 -4.90
N GLY A 129 23.90 -24.97 -4.64
CA GLY A 129 22.93 -24.19 -5.40
C GLY A 129 21.48 -24.40 -4.94
N ALA A 130 21.24 -24.51 -3.66
CA ALA A 130 19.87 -24.48 -3.10
C ALA A 130 19.12 -23.21 -3.49
N ILE A 131 19.85 -22.08 -3.59
CA ILE A 131 19.28 -20.78 -3.91
C ILE A 131 19.32 -20.55 -5.42
N GLN A 132 18.17 -20.35 -6.05
CA GLN A 132 18.01 -20.17 -7.49
C GLN A 132 18.05 -18.71 -7.95
N ALA A 133 18.06 -17.76 -7.02
CA ALA A 133 18.02 -16.33 -7.33
C ALA A 133 19.30 -15.85 -8.04
N SER A 134 19.14 -15.18 -9.18
CA SER A 134 20.23 -14.56 -9.95
C SER A 134 21.03 -13.58 -9.09
N GLY A 135 22.36 -13.74 -9.14
CA GLY A 135 23.30 -13.02 -8.28
C GLY A 135 23.56 -13.68 -6.92
N TRP A 136 22.76 -14.68 -6.54
CA TRP A 136 22.89 -15.47 -5.30
C TRP A 136 23.06 -16.96 -5.54
N ASN A 137 22.88 -17.44 -6.77
CA ASN A 137 22.97 -18.84 -7.18
C ASN A 137 24.39 -19.33 -7.45
N ASN A 138 25.37 -18.43 -7.67
CA ASN A 138 26.76 -18.80 -7.93
C ASN A 138 27.67 -18.31 -6.79
N ILE A 139 27.78 -19.13 -5.75
CA ILE A 139 28.51 -18.80 -4.51
C ILE A 139 29.88 -19.48 -4.47
N ARG A 140 30.27 -20.21 -5.51
CA ARG A 140 31.54 -20.97 -5.55
C ARG A 140 32.78 -20.12 -5.82
N GLY A 141 32.60 -18.85 -6.24
CA GLY A 141 33.71 -17.93 -6.51
C GLY A 141 33.95 -16.94 -5.37
N ASP A 142 34.91 -16.03 -5.57
CA ASP A 142 35.23 -14.95 -4.60
C ASP A 142 34.35 -13.71 -4.78
N GLY A 143 33.11 -13.91 -5.21
CA GLY A 143 32.14 -12.85 -5.43
C GLY A 143 31.56 -12.28 -4.13
N ILE A 144 30.92 -11.11 -4.24
CA ILE A 144 30.30 -10.43 -3.11
C ILE A 144 29.25 -11.31 -2.40
N SER A 145 28.51 -12.12 -3.15
CA SER A 145 27.52 -13.06 -2.58
C SER A 145 28.21 -14.08 -1.66
N ARG A 146 29.38 -14.59 -2.05
CA ARG A 146 30.17 -15.50 -1.22
C ARG A 146 30.58 -14.83 0.09
N MET A 147 31.09 -13.61 0.03
CA MET A 147 31.49 -12.85 1.23
C MET A 147 30.34 -12.66 2.19
N TYR A 148 29.14 -12.38 1.69
CA TYR A 148 27.95 -12.30 2.54
C TYR A 148 27.63 -13.61 3.24
N PHE A 149 27.63 -14.73 2.49
CA PHE A 149 27.35 -16.04 3.07
C PHE A 149 28.38 -16.51 4.07
N ASP A 150 29.66 -16.24 3.82
CA ASP A 150 30.74 -16.55 4.76
C ASP A 150 30.60 -15.73 6.07
N ALA A 151 30.27 -14.44 5.95
CA ALA A 151 30.02 -13.58 7.11
C ALA A 151 28.76 -14.00 7.90
N LEU A 152 27.68 -14.35 7.20
CA LEU A 152 26.44 -14.84 7.79
C LEU A 152 26.68 -16.17 8.52
N SER A 153 27.32 -17.14 7.84
CA SER A 153 27.65 -18.45 8.40
C SER A 153 28.48 -18.32 9.69
N LYS A 154 29.52 -17.47 9.67
CA LYS A 154 30.38 -17.21 10.85
C LYS A 154 29.59 -16.57 12.00
N LYS A 155 28.76 -15.58 11.71
CA LYS A 155 28.03 -14.82 12.74
C LYS A 155 26.88 -15.62 13.35
N TYR A 156 26.11 -16.30 12.53
CA TYR A 156 24.90 -17.04 12.96
C TYR A 156 25.15 -18.55 13.09
N LYS A 157 26.42 -19.01 12.98
CA LYS A 157 26.88 -20.37 13.29
C LYS A 157 26.13 -21.47 12.55
N PHE A 158 25.94 -21.32 11.25
CA PHE A 158 25.41 -22.38 10.37
C PHE A 158 26.44 -22.74 9.30
N SER A 159 26.35 -23.95 8.74
CA SER A 159 27.24 -24.42 7.68
C SER A 159 26.65 -24.13 6.28
N LEU A 160 27.50 -23.73 5.35
CA LEU A 160 27.10 -23.53 3.95
C LEU A 160 27.01 -24.86 3.17
N THR A 161 27.53 -25.95 3.75
CA THR A 161 27.54 -27.30 3.15
C THR A 161 26.43 -28.20 3.65
N GLU A 162 25.69 -27.76 4.66
CA GLU A 162 24.51 -28.49 5.13
C GLU A 162 23.32 -28.28 4.22
N PRO A 163 22.42 -29.28 4.07
CA PRO A 163 21.18 -29.11 3.34
C PRO A 163 20.37 -27.93 3.88
N TRP A 164 19.71 -27.17 2.98
CA TRP A 164 18.88 -26.04 3.38
C TRP A 164 17.83 -26.43 4.44
N ASN A 165 17.23 -27.61 4.30
CA ASN A 165 16.21 -28.10 5.23
C ASN A 165 16.75 -28.25 6.67
N SER A 166 18.04 -28.56 6.83
CA SER A 166 18.70 -28.75 8.13
C SER A 166 19.06 -27.45 8.83
N LEU A 167 19.05 -26.32 8.10
CA LEU A 167 19.32 -25.01 8.68
C LEU A 167 18.22 -24.61 9.68
N SER A 168 18.61 -23.89 10.74
CA SER A 168 17.65 -23.33 11.69
C SER A 168 16.73 -22.30 11.02
N ASP A 169 15.50 -22.15 11.55
CA ASP A 169 14.56 -21.14 11.05
C ASP A 169 15.12 -19.72 11.16
N GLU A 170 15.96 -19.45 12.17
CA GLU A 170 16.65 -18.18 12.33
C GLU A 170 17.62 -17.95 11.15
N ALA A 171 18.45 -18.93 10.82
CA ALA A 171 19.38 -18.84 9.68
C ALA A 171 18.64 -18.64 8.35
N LYS A 172 17.56 -19.41 8.12
CA LYS A 172 16.69 -19.26 6.94
C LYS A 172 16.08 -17.87 6.86
N ASN A 173 15.54 -17.36 7.96
CA ASN A 173 14.94 -16.02 8.01
C ASN A 173 15.96 -14.91 7.73
N ILE A 174 17.16 -15.02 8.27
CA ILE A 174 18.22 -14.04 8.02
C ILE A 174 18.66 -14.06 6.56
N ILE A 175 18.82 -15.22 5.98
CA ILE A 175 19.20 -15.37 4.56
C ILE A 175 18.09 -14.80 3.66
N LEU A 176 16.85 -15.08 3.94
CA LEU A 176 15.73 -14.64 3.11
C LEU A 176 15.38 -13.16 3.31
N TYR A 177 15.35 -12.68 4.55
CA TYR A 177 14.81 -11.36 4.88
C TYR A 177 15.83 -10.37 5.46
N GLY A 178 17.10 -10.81 5.62
CA GLY A 178 18.21 -9.95 6.01
C GLY A 178 18.42 -9.75 7.49
N THR A 179 19.45 -8.96 7.80
CA THR A 179 19.95 -8.74 9.17
C THR A 179 19.24 -7.59 9.90
N LYS A 180 18.15 -7.05 9.38
CA LYS A 180 17.38 -5.93 9.97
C LYS A 180 18.23 -4.70 10.32
N GLY A 181 19.24 -4.42 9.50
CA GLY A 181 20.17 -3.28 9.71
C GLY A 181 21.43 -3.62 10.50
N GLU A 182 21.52 -4.82 11.05
CA GLU A 182 22.74 -5.26 11.73
C GLU A 182 23.88 -5.47 10.70
N THR A 183 25.02 -4.82 10.95
CA THR A 183 26.17 -4.87 10.03
C THR A 183 26.95 -6.17 10.14
N LEU A 184 27.39 -6.66 8.99
CA LEU A 184 28.31 -7.77 8.82
C LEU A 184 29.70 -7.24 8.45
N GLU A 185 30.75 -7.96 8.82
CA GLU A 185 32.13 -7.72 8.38
C GLU A 185 32.42 -8.66 7.20
N LEU A 186 32.42 -8.09 5.99
CA LEU A 186 32.72 -8.80 4.76
C LEU A 186 34.23 -8.71 4.50
N HIS A 187 34.92 -9.82 4.60
CA HIS A 187 36.35 -9.89 4.29
C HIS A 187 36.58 -10.18 2.82
N TYR A 188 37.36 -9.36 2.13
CA TYR A 188 37.75 -9.59 0.77
C TYR A 188 39.27 -9.69 0.65
N ASP A 189 39.70 -10.66 -0.17
CA ASP A 189 41.10 -10.90 -0.55
C ASP A 189 41.17 -11.05 -2.07
N GLN A 190 41.30 -9.93 -2.76
CA GLN A 190 41.31 -9.87 -4.22
C GLN A 190 42.68 -9.39 -4.71
N PRO A 191 43.10 -9.68 -5.98
CA PRO A 191 44.34 -9.20 -6.54
C PRO A 191 44.56 -7.70 -6.46
N ARG A 192 43.47 -6.93 -6.35
CA ARG A 192 43.43 -5.46 -6.24
C ARG A 192 43.51 -4.93 -4.81
N GLY A 193 43.48 -5.80 -3.80
CA GLY A 193 43.55 -5.40 -2.37
C GLY A 193 42.80 -6.32 -1.43
N LYS A 194 43.21 -6.24 -0.14
CA LYS A 194 42.58 -6.93 0.99
C LYS A 194 41.94 -5.90 1.88
N GLY A 195 40.75 -6.22 2.45
CA GLY A 195 40.10 -5.31 3.39
C GLY A 195 38.87 -5.92 3.99
N VAL A 196 38.19 -5.10 4.81
CA VAL A 196 36.94 -5.43 5.47
C VAL A 196 35.92 -4.35 5.12
N LEU A 197 34.80 -4.77 4.54
CA LEU A 197 33.65 -3.90 4.27
C LEU A 197 32.58 -4.16 5.35
N LYS A 198 32.08 -3.11 6.00
CA LYS A 198 30.99 -3.21 6.97
C LYS A 198 29.68 -2.84 6.27
N GLN A 199 28.80 -3.82 6.11
CA GLN A 199 27.52 -3.61 5.44
C GLN A 199 26.44 -4.53 6.02
N ALA A 200 25.20 -4.03 6.10
CA ALA A 200 24.06 -4.86 6.46
C ALA A 200 23.65 -5.72 5.25
N PHE A 201 23.14 -6.91 5.54
CA PHE A 201 22.58 -7.80 4.52
C PHE A 201 21.08 -7.56 4.42
N GLU A 202 20.62 -7.19 3.24
CA GLU A 202 19.19 -6.88 3.01
C GLU A 202 18.30 -8.11 2.95
N GLY A 203 18.86 -9.30 2.67
CA GLY A 203 18.10 -10.53 2.44
C GLY A 203 17.74 -10.74 0.98
N ILE A 204 17.63 -12.01 0.57
CA ILE A 204 17.41 -12.37 -0.83
C ILE A 204 16.02 -11.92 -1.31
N CYS A 205 14.96 -12.13 -0.51
CA CYS A 205 13.62 -11.70 -0.87
C CYS A 205 13.54 -10.17 -1.05
N ASN A 206 14.09 -9.41 -0.11
CA ASN A 206 14.10 -7.96 -0.19
C ASN A 206 14.94 -7.46 -1.38
N ASN A 207 16.05 -8.14 -1.68
CA ASN A 207 16.87 -7.85 -2.86
C ASN A 207 16.10 -8.06 -4.16
N ILE A 208 15.40 -9.19 -4.30
CA ILE A 208 14.54 -9.49 -5.46
C ILE A 208 13.46 -8.42 -5.61
N GLU A 209 12.72 -8.11 -4.54
CA GLU A 209 11.64 -7.12 -4.58
C GLU A 209 12.15 -5.71 -4.92
N ARG A 210 13.30 -5.30 -4.40
CA ARG A 210 13.94 -4.03 -4.74
C ARG A 210 14.38 -4.00 -6.21
N ARG A 211 15.11 -5.02 -6.66
CA ARG A 211 15.56 -5.12 -8.06
C ARG A 211 14.39 -5.15 -9.03
N TYR A 212 13.31 -5.82 -8.71
CA TYR A 212 12.08 -5.84 -9.51
C TYR A 212 11.49 -4.44 -9.71
N LYS A 213 11.51 -3.62 -8.66
CA LYS A 213 11.01 -2.23 -8.73
C LYS A 213 11.95 -1.30 -9.49
N GLU A 214 13.25 -1.51 -9.39
CA GLU A 214 14.28 -0.62 -9.94
C GLU A 214 14.66 -0.97 -11.38
N THR A 215 14.47 -2.22 -11.82
CA THR A 215 14.90 -2.65 -13.16
C THR A 215 14.06 -2.01 -14.27
N GLN A 216 14.77 -1.56 -15.32
CA GLN A 216 14.15 -1.07 -16.57
C GLN A 216 14.20 -2.10 -17.70
N SER A 217 14.85 -3.25 -17.47
CA SER A 217 14.98 -4.33 -18.45
C SER A 217 13.83 -5.32 -18.32
N ASP A 218 13.06 -5.50 -19.38
CA ASP A 218 11.95 -6.47 -19.41
C ASP A 218 12.42 -7.92 -19.21
N ALA A 219 13.63 -8.27 -19.72
CA ALA A 219 14.20 -9.58 -19.51
C ALA A 219 14.52 -9.84 -18.02
N SER A 220 15.18 -8.86 -17.36
CA SER A 220 15.47 -8.97 -15.92
C SER A 220 14.21 -8.96 -15.08
N ARG A 221 13.17 -8.23 -15.51
CA ARG A 221 11.87 -8.21 -14.81
C ARG A 221 11.22 -9.58 -14.84
N LYS A 222 11.15 -10.23 -16.01
CA LYS A 222 10.60 -11.59 -16.16
C LYS A 222 11.36 -12.62 -15.32
N GLU A 223 12.70 -12.57 -15.33
CA GLU A 223 13.53 -13.45 -14.51
C GLU A 223 13.22 -13.31 -13.01
N LEU A 224 13.01 -12.08 -12.53
CA LEU A 224 12.65 -11.84 -11.14
C LEU A 224 11.21 -12.26 -10.82
N GLU A 225 10.26 -12.08 -11.77
CA GLU A 225 8.87 -12.52 -11.64
C GLU A 225 8.76 -14.04 -11.44
N GLU A 226 9.63 -14.85 -12.06
CA GLU A 226 9.67 -16.30 -11.88
C GLU A 226 9.98 -16.73 -10.43
N LEU A 227 10.55 -15.83 -9.63
CA LEU A 227 10.85 -16.04 -8.21
C LEU A 227 9.83 -15.36 -7.27
N MET A 228 8.74 -14.86 -7.83
CA MET A 228 7.72 -14.10 -7.09
C MET A 228 6.36 -14.76 -7.21
N SER A 229 5.55 -14.64 -6.18
CA SER A 229 4.16 -15.08 -6.18
C SER A 229 3.21 -13.94 -5.83
N GLU A 230 1.96 -14.05 -6.28
CA GLU A 230 0.92 -13.11 -5.94
C GLU A 230 0.43 -13.34 -4.52
N CYS A 231 0.56 -12.33 -3.69
CA CYS A 231 0.06 -12.33 -2.32
C CYS A 231 -1.02 -11.26 -2.15
N PRO A 232 -2.06 -11.51 -1.36
CA PRO A 232 -3.04 -10.48 -1.02
C PRO A 232 -2.34 -9.24 -0.42
N CYS A 233 -2.77 -8.06 -0.84
CA CYS A 233 -2.23 -6.82 -0.28
C CYS A 233 -2.41 -6.79 1.24
N PRO A 234 -1.36 -6.52 2.04
CA PRO A 234 -1.44 -6.55 3.50
C PRO A 234 -2.44 -5.54 4.07
N ASP A 235 -2.62 -4.39 3.42
CA ASP A 235 -3.50 -3.33 3.92
C ASP A 235 -4.96 -3.58 3.59
N CYS A 236 -5.28 -3.86 2.33
CA CYS A 236 -6.67 -4.06 1.91
C CYS A 236 -7.11 -5.52 1.91
N GLN A 237 -6.19 -6.48 2.05
CA GLN A 237 -6.48 -7.92 2.07
C GLN A 237 -7.33 -8.36 0.86
N GLY A 238 -6.97 -7.92 -0.33
CA GLY A 238 -7.69 -8.21 -1.56
C GLY A 238 -8.90 -7.31 -1.84
N ARG A 239 -9.28 -6.42 -0.91
CA ARG A 239 -10.50 -5.60 -1.07
C ARG A 239 -10.33 -4.41 -2.02
N ARG A 240 -9.13 -4.09 -2.45
CA ARG A 240 -8.79 -3.10 -3.49
C ARG A 240 -9.04 -1.64 -3.11
N LEU A 241 -9.86 -1.36 -2.10
CA LEU A 241 -10.31 -0.03 -1.71
C LEU A 241 -9.66 0.46 -0.41
N ARG A 242 -9.71 1.76 -0.20
CA ARG A 242 -9.32 2.40 1.06
C ARG A 242 -10.24 1.98 2.19
N LYS A 243 -9.74 2.07 3.44
CA LYS A 243 -10.51 1.73 4.65
C LYS A 243 -11.75 2.61 4.82
N GLU A 244 -11.65 3.90 4.46
CA GLU A 244 -12.73 4.87 4.50
C GLU A 244 -13.90 4.45 3.60
N SER A 245 -13.59 4.04 2.37
CA SER A 245 -14.62 3.56 1.42
C SER A 245 -15.27 2.25 1.89
N LEU A 246 -14.48 1.38 2.53
CA LEU A 246 -14.97 0.11 3.09
C LEU A 246 -15.77 0.27 4.39
N ALA A 247 -15.61 1.41 5.08
CA ALA A 247 -16.38 1.73 6.28
C ALA A 247 -17.83 2.11 5.98
N VAL A 248 -18.12 2.56 4.75
CA VAL A 248 -19.48 2.91 4.33
C VAL A 248 -20.30 1.65 4.08
N THR A 249 -21.44 1.53 4.73
CA THR A 249 -22.34 0.38 4.60
C THR A 249 -23.75 0.78 4.21
N VAL A 250 -24.40 -0.08 3.45
CA VAL A 250 -25.83 -0.03 3.14
C VAL A 250 -26.39 -1.42 3.47
N GLY A 251 -27.41 -1.48 4.33
CA GLY A 251 -27.96 -2.77 4.77
C GLY A 251 -26.87 -3.72 5.32
N GLU A 252 -25.98 -3.20 6.16
CA GLU A 252 -24.87 -3.92 6.80
C GLU A 252 -23.76 -4.45 5.87
N LYS A 253 -23.86 -4.21 4.57
CA LYS A 253 -22.81 -4.58 3.60
C LYS A 253 -22.11 -3.34 3.06
N ASN A 254 -20.79 -3.39 3.03
CA ASN A 254 -20.01 -2.43 2.26
C ASN A 254 -19.94 -2.84 0.77
N ILE A 255 -19.39 -1.96 -0.06
CA ILE A 255 -19.31 -2.21 -1.51
C ILE A 255 -18.54 -3.49 -1.84
N TYR A 256 -17.46 -3.81 -1.12
CA TYR A 256 -16.72 -5.05 -1.35
C TYR A 256 -17.57 -6.30 -1.06
N LYS A 257 -18.22 -6.34 0.10
CA LYS A 257 -19.13 -7.45 0.46
C LYS A 257 -20.27 -7.59 -0.55
N PHE A 258 -20.78 -6.50 -1.09
CA PHE A 258 -21.82 -6.53 -2.11
C PHE A 258 -21.29 -7.07 -3.44
N THR A 259 -20.14 -6.60 -3.91
CA THR A 259 -19.56 -7.03 -5.20
C THR A 259 -19.00 -8.46 -5.19
N THR A 260 -18.81 -9.06 -4.02
CA THR A 260 -18.42 -10.48 -3.89
C THR A 260 -19.61 -11.44 -3.85
N LEU A 261 -20.85 -10.92 -3.83
CA LEU A 261 -22.04 -11.76 -3.94
C LEU A 261 -22.19 -12.31 -5.35
N SER A 262 -22.79 -13.50 -5.47
CA SER A 262 -23.31 -13.96 -6.75
C SER A 262 -24.41 -13.00 -7.26
N VAL A 263 -24.70 -13.03 -8.56
CA VAL A 263 -25.76 -12.19 -9.13
C VAL A 263 -27.11 -12.49 -8.46
N GLU A 264 -27.36 -13.75 -8.12
CA GLU A 264 -28.60 -14.16 -7.46
C GLU A 264 -28.67 -13.67 -6.01
N ASP A 265 -27.58 -13.85 -5.24
CA ASP A 265 -27.52 -13.37 -3.84
C ASP A 265 -27.59 -11.85 -3.77
N ALA A 266 -27.01 -11.14 -4.74
CA ALA A 266 -27.10 -9.69 -4.83
C ALA A 266 -28.56 -9.22 -5.07
N LEU A 267 -29.31 -9.88 -5.93
CA LEU A 267 -30.73 -9.61 -6.15
C LEU A 267 -31.56 -9.90 -4.88
N ILE A 268 -31.36 -11.05 -4.25
CA ILE A 268 -32.05 -11.42 -3.01
C ILE A 268 -31.76 -10.38 -1.91
N TRP A 269 -30.49 -9.98 -1.76
CA TRP A 269 -30.12 -8.96 -0.78
C TRP A 269 -30.79 -7.62 -1.07
N MET A 270 -30.86 -7.20 -2.34
CA MET A 270 -31.50 -5.95 -2.74
C MET A 270 -33.01 -5.95 -2.48
N ASP A 271 -33.66 -7.11 -2.60
CA ASP A 271 -35.09 -7.26 -2.32
C ASP A 271 -35.41 -7.26 -0.83
N GLY A 272 -34.47 -7.73 -0.01
CA GLY A 272 -34.54 -7.66 1.45
C GLY A 272 -34.10 -6.32 2.07
N LEU A 273 -33.67 -5.35 1.26
CA LEU A 273 -33.13 -4.08 1.76
C LEU A 273 -34.24 -3.20 2.32
N THR A 274 -34.18 -2.93 3.61
CA THR A 274 -35.10 -2.01 4.28
C THR A 274 -34.50 -0.60 4.33
N LEU A 275 -35.13 0.35 3.65
CA LEU A 275 -34.73 1.74 3.60
C LEU A 275 -35.85 2.63 4.16
N THR A 276 -35.48 3.74 4.78
CA THR A 276 -36.43 4.78 5.16
C THR A 276 -37.03 5.45 3.92
N GLU A 277 -38.19 6.13 4.06
CA GLU A 277 -38.81 6.84 2.94
C GLU A 277 -37.86 7.83 2.26
N GLN A 278 -37.09 8.56 3.05
CA GLN A 278 -36.10 9.51 2.54
C GLN A 278 -34.97 8.82 1.79
N GLN A 279 -34.44 7.70 2.32
CA GLN A 279 -33.42 6.89 1.64
C GLN A 279 -33.96 6.27 0.35
N MET A 280 -35.22 5.80 0.35
CA MET A 280 -35.87 5.25 -0.84
C MET A 280 -36.03 6.31 -1.92
N LEU A 281 -36.41 7.54 -1.57
CA LEU A 281 -36.50 8.64 -2.53
C LEU A 281 -35.19 8.88 -3.30
N ILE A 282 -34.05 8.75 -2.59
CA ILE A 282 -32.73 8.90 -3.20
C ILE A 282 -32.32 7.66 -4.01
N ALA A 283 -32.58 6.47 -3.47
CA ALA A 283 -32.05 5.21 -3.96
C ALA A 283 -32.90 4.56 -5.08
N ASP A 284 -34.20 4.88 -5.20
CA ASP A 284 -35.15 4.17 -6.07
C ASP A 284 -34.67 4.03 -7.52
N ARG A 285 -34.23 5.13 -8.13
CA ARG A 285 -33.71 5.11 -9.51
C ARG A 285 -32.46 4.25 -9.66
N ILE A 286 -31.54 4.33 -8.68
CA ILE A 286 -30.28 3.58 -8.68
C ILE A 286 -30.58 2.09 -8.49
N LEU A 287 -31.44 1.73 -7.55
CA LEU A 287 -31.81 0.34 -7.28
C LEU A 287 -32.52 -0.30 -8.49
N LYS A 288 -33.40 0.43 -9.15
CA LYS A 288 -34.06 -0.03 -10.37
C LYS A 288 -33.06 -0.33 -11.49
N GLU A 289 -32.09 0.55 -11.69
CA GLU A 289 -31.05 0.37 -12.71
C GLU A 289 -30.18 -0.84 -12.39
N ILE A 290 -29.72 -0.98 -11.14
CA ILE A 290 -28.89 -2.13 -10.71
C ILE A 290 -29.68 -3.44 -10.87
N ARG A 291 -30.95 -3.48 -10.43
CA ARG A 291 -31.81 -4.66 -10.60
C ARG A 291 -31.98 -5.05 -12.07
N SER A 292 -32.20 -4.07 -12.92
CA SER A 292 -32.33 -4.31 -14.37
C SER A 292 -31.08 -4.95 -14.95
N ARG A 293 -29.91 -4.44 -14.62
CA ARG A 293 -28.61 -4.98 -15.10
C ARG A 293 -28.31 -6.36 -14.53
N LEU A 294 -28.50 -6.57 -13.23
CA LEU A 294 -28.31 -7.88 -12.61
C LEU A 294 -29.34 -8.90 -13.12
N GLY A 295 -30.60 -8.48 -13.32
CA GLY A 295 -31.66 -9.31 -13.91
C GLY A 295 -31.31 -9.73 -15.35
N PHE A 296 -30.73 -8.84 -16.16
CA PHE A 296 -30.21 -9.19 -17.47
C PHE A 296 -29.11 -10.25 -17.39
N LEU A 297 -28.10 -10.07 -16.50
CA LEU A 297 -27.05 -11.06 -16.29
C LEU A 297 -27.63 -12.42 -15.88
N LYS A 298 -28.63 -12.44 -14.99
CA LYS A 298 -29.36 -13.64 -14.61
C LYS A 298 -30.03 -14.31 -15.81
N SER A 299 -30.67 -13.54 -16.69
CA SER A 299 -31.40 -14.06 -17.87
C SER A 299 -30.50 -14.70 -18.92
N VAL A 300 -29.24 -14.26 -19.03
CA VAL A 300 -28.25 -14.85 -19.95
C VAL A 300 -27.40 -15.96 -19.31
N GLY A 301 -27.79 -16.44 -18.13
CA GLY A 301 -27.16 -17.59 -17.47
C GLY A 301 -25.90 -17.29 -16.64
N CYS A 302 -25.54 -16.03 -16.43
CA CYS A 302 -24.44 -15.63 -15.56
C CYS A 302 -24.84 -15.70 -14.08
N LEU A 303 -25.19 -16.91 -13.60
CA LEU A 303 -25.73 -17.09 -12.25
C LEU A 303 -24.67 -17.27 -11.16
N LEU A 304 -23.49 -17.80 -11.52
CA LEU A 304 -22.55 -18.40 -10.55
C LEU A 304 -21.26 -17.61 -10.35
N TYR A 305 -20.96 -16.60 -11.18
CA TYR A 305 -19.68 -15.92 -11.11
C TYR A 305 -19.87 -14.42 -10.92
N THR A 306 -19.12 -13.85 -9.99
CA THR A 306 -18.78 -12.43 -10.08
C THR A 306 -18.14 -12.22 -11.44
N SER A 307 -18.65 -11.30 -12.24
CA SER A 307 -18.03 -10.97 -13.54
C SER A 307 -16.54 -10.68 -13.29
N PRO A 308 -15.61 -11.41 -13.92
CA PRO A 308 -14.20 -11.08 -13.79
C PRO A 308 -14.00 -9.63 -14.22
N SER A 309 -13.16 -8.94 -13.49
CA SER A 309 -12.78 -7.59 -13.85
C SER A 309 -12.12 -7.62 -15.24
N PRO A 310 -12.36 -6.66 -16.15
CA PRO A 310 -11.65 -6.59 -17.43
C PRO A 310 -10.13 -6.50 -17.32
N ARG A 311 -9.61 -6.56 -16.11
CA ARG A 311 -8.17 -6.52 -15.78
C ARG A 311 -7.66 -7.77 -15.05
N ASP A 312 -8.51 -8.78 -14.88
CA ASP A 312 -8.10 -10.08 -14.33
C ASP A 312 -7.64 -11.02 -15.46
#